data_29f7bd4da2aeb9efb6c236bc223484ad
#
_entry.id   29f7bd4da2aeb9efb6c236bc223484ad
#
_cell.length_a   1.000
_cell.length_b   1.000
_cell.length_c   1.000
_cell.angle_alpha   90.00
_cell.angle_beta   90.00
_cell.angle_gamma   90.00
#
_symmetry.space_group_name_H-M   'P 1'
#
loop_
_entity.id
_entity.type
_entity.pdbx_description
1 polymer ?
#
loop_
_entity_poly.entity_id
_entity_poly.type
_entity_poly.pdbx_seq_one_letter_code
_entity_poly.pdbx_strand_id
1 'polypeptide(L)'
;MTKPAPANAAAPAGDAGAAPSAAAAQPEAGRPESRLAARGLTLAYDDRVVVEGLDLAVPQGAVTVIVGPNACGKSTLLRALGRLLKPRHGAVLLDGTELDRIPTKKIAQSVGLLPQTPVAPEAITVADLVSRGRQPHQSWWRQWSETDERAVTDAMARTDVSALADRPVDELSGGQRQRVWIAMALAQETDLLLLDEPTTYLDIAHQVEVLDLVRQLNHERGRTVVAVLHDLNQAARYADHLVAMKAGKIVAQGSPAETVTADLVREVFGLDSVVVPDPVTGSPLVVPGTPWRPTNPARDAPASA
;
A
#
# COMPACT_ATOMS: atom_id res chain seq x y z
N MET A 1 6.54 -82.19 8.59
CA MET A 1 5.22 -82.84 8.59
C MET A 1 4.16 -81.74 8.71
N THR A 2 3.45 -81.64 7.66
CA THR A 2 2.02 -81.29 7.48
C THR A 2 1.50 -79.91 7.75
N LYS A 3 1.24 -79.18 6.69
CA LYS A 3 0.20 -78.30 6.34
C LYS A 3 -1.20 -78.83 6.76
N PRO A 4 -2.32 -78.03 6.86
CA PRO A 4 -2.73 -76.98 5.89
C PRO A 4 -3.48 -75.74 6.47
N ALA A 5 -3.67 -74.75 5.61
CA ALA A 5 -4.77 -73.80 5.63
C ALA A 5 -6.07 -74.51 5.12
N PRO A 6 -7.31 -73.91 5.26
CA PRO A 6 -7.73 -72.81 4.39
C PRO A 6 -8.84 -71.88 4.90
N ALA A 7 -9.03 -70.80 4.15
CA ALA A 7 -10.25 -70.23 3.53
C ALA A 7 -11.33 -69.55 4.42
N ASN A 8 -11.62 -68.38 4.19
CA ASN A 8 -12.59 -67.72 3.25
C ASN A 8 -13.81 -67.07 3.94
N ALA A 9 -14.10 -65.92 3.56
CA ALA A 9 -15.40 -65.37 3.14
C ALA A 9 -15.88 -64.06 3.84
N ALA A 10 -16.06 -63.12 2.94
CA ALA A 10 -17.20 -62.20 2.83
C ALA A 10 -17.22 -60.87 3.60
N ALA A 11 -17.15 -59.80 2.81
CA ALA A 11 -17.75 -58.48 3.09
C ALA A 11 -19.29 -58.58 3.09
N PRO A 12 -20.02 -57.57 3.66
CA PRO A 12 -20.49 -56.49 2.77
C PRO A 12 -20.48 -55.08 3.38
N ALA A 13 -20.36 -54.16 2.47
CA ALA A 13 -20.95 -52.81 2.28
C ALA A 13 -21.81 -52.17 3.40
N GLY A 14 -21.54 -50.86 3.61
CA GLY A 14 -22.41 -49.94 4.36
C GLY A 14 -21.83 -48.55 4.39
N ASP A 15 -22.13 -47.82 3.37
CA ASP A 15 -22.32 -46.43 3.13
C ASP A 15 -22.69 -45.55 4.35
N ALA A 16 -22.01 -44.41 4.52
CA ALA A 16 -22.59 -43.15 4.98
C ALA A 16 -21.55 -42.03 4.94
N GLY A 17 -21.83 -41.05 4.12
CA GLY A 17 -21.04 -39.83 3.92
C GLY A 17 -20.83 -39.02 5.21
N ALA A 18 -19.62 -38.56 5.34
CA ALA A 18 -19.25 -37.45 6.21
C ALA A 18 -18.65 -36.34 5.35
N ALA A 19 -19.35 -35.22 5.31
CA ALA A 19 -18.91 -33.97 4.70
C ALA A 19 -17.55 -33.52 5.31
N PRO A 20 -16.66 -32.88 4.53
CA PRO A 20 -15.41 -32.38 5.09
C PRO A 20 -15.70 -31.21 6.01
N SER A 21 -15.37 -31.40 7.27
CA SER A 21 -15.26 -30.37 8.29
C SER A 21 -14.30 -29.27 7.81
N ALA A 22 -14.76 -28.02 7.85
CA ALA A 22 -13.93 -26.84 7.62
C ALA A 22 -12.72 -26.89 8.57
N ALA A 23 -11.58 -27.25 8.06
CA ALA A 23 -10.32 -27.17 8.79
C ALA A 23 -10.03 -25.69 9.04
N ALA A 24 -10.09 -25.27 10.29
CA ALA A 24 -9.54 -24.02 10.74
C ALA A 24 -8.06 -23.94 10.29
N ALA A 25 -7.76 -22.97 9.42
CA ALA A 25 -6.40 -22.75 8.97
C ALA A 25 -5.53 -22.44 10.19
N GLN A 26 -4.58 -23.31 10.47
CA GLN A 26 -3.54 -23.08 11.47
C GLN A 26 -2.69 -21.88 11.00
N PRO A 27 -2.25 -20.98 11.90
CA PRO A 27 -1.38 -19.89 11.54
C PRO A 27 -0.05 -20.45 11.03
N GLU A 28 0.26 -20.21 9.75
CA GLU A 28 1.54 -20.56 9.16
C GLU A 28 2.67 -19.85 9.92
N ALA A 29 3.54 -20.62 10.53
CA ALA A 29 4.76 -20.14 11.19
C ALA A 29 5.67 -19.51 10.13
N GLY A 30 5.80 -18.16 10.15
CA GLY A 30 6.72 -17.42 9.28
C GLY A 30 6.20 -16.10 8.70
N ARG A 31 4.93 -15.72 8.93
CA ARG A 31 4.47 -14.36 8.56
C ARG A 31 4.97 -13.35 9.59
N PRO A 32 5.62 -12.24 9.16
CA PRO A 32 6.00 -11.18 10.08
C PRO A 32 4.77 -10.66 10.82
N GLU A 33 4.91 -10.43 12.13
CA GLU A 33 3.84 -9.86 12.93
C GLU A 33 3.35 -8.55 12.30
N SER A 34 2.03 -8.37 12.24
CA SER A 34 1.40 -7.20 11.65
C SER A 34 1.15 -6.16 12.74
N ARG A 35 1.75 -4.98 12.61
CA ARG A 35 1.46 -3.84 13.49
C ARG A 35 0.17 -3.11 13.12
N LEU A 36 -0.19 -3.09 11.83
CA LEU A 36 -1.38 -2.42 11.31
C LEU A 36 -2.25 -3.45 10.58
N ALA A 37 -3.50 -3.58 11.00
CA ALA A 37 -4.43 -4.53 10.38
C ALA A 37 -5.83 -3.93 10.26
N ALA A 38 -6.58 -4.36 9.23
CA ALA A 38 -8.00 -4.14 9.08
C ALA A 38 -8.72 -5.49 9.29
N ARG A 39 -9.84 -5.49 10.03
CA ARG A 39 -10.66 -6.68 10.28
C ARG A 39 -12.11 -6.41 9.94
N GLY A 40 -12.65 -7.16 8.96
CA GLY A 40 -14.03 -7.06 8.51
C GLY A 40 -14.42 -5.64 8.10
N LEU A 41 -13.49 -4.87 7.53
CA LEU A 41 -13.59 -3.42 7.36
C LEU A 41 -14.60 -3.05 6.29
N THR A 42 -15.64 -2.31 6.66
CA THR A 42 -16.61 -1.72 5.72
C THR A 42 -16.51 -0.20 5.79
N LEU A 43 -16.20 0.41 4.65
CA LEU A 43 -16.01 1.85 4.50
C LEU A 43 -17.05 2.43 3.55
N ALA A 44 -17.62 3.57 3.93
CA ALA A 44 -18.63 4.25 3.15
C ALA A 44 -18.45 5.77 3.23
N TYR A 45 -18.89 6.47 2.19
CA TYR A 45 -19.16 7.90 2.21
C TYR A 45 -20.69 8.05 2.12
N ASP A 46 -21.29 8.64 3.13
CA ASP A 46 -22.75 8.70 3.29
C ASP A 46 -23.35 7.29 3.14
N ASP A 47 -24.26 7.08 2.17
CA ASP A 47 -24.88 5.78 1.94
C ASP A 47 -24.13 4.89 0.94
N ARG A 48 -23.07 5.40 0.30
CA ARG A 48 -22.31 4.65 -0.70
C ARG A 48 -21.19 3.83 -0.05
N VAL A 49 -21.35 2.52 0.00
CA VAL A 49 -20.29 1.59 0.41
C VAL A 49 -19.22 1.54 -0.69
N VAL A 50 -17.96 1.72 -0.29
CA VAL A 50 -16.77 1.70 -1.17
C VAL A 50 -15.91 0.48 -0.93
N VAL A 51 -15.80 0.04 0.32
CA VAL A 51 -15.08 -1.17 0.74
C VAL A 51 -16.02 -1.97 1.62
N GLU A 52 -16.09 -3.29 1.44
CA GLU A 52 -17.01 -4.15 2.17
C GLU A 52 -16.32 -5.41 2.71
N GLY A 53 -16.35 -5.57 4.04
CA GLY A 53 -15.88 -6.77 4.73
C GLY A 53 -14.41 -7.11 4.50
N LEU A 54 -13.54 -6.10 4.35
CA LEU A 54 -12.14 -6.27 3.96
C LEU A 54 -11.27 -6.63 5.17
N ASP A 55 -10.44 -7.67 5.01
CA ASP A 55 -9.37 -8.05 5.93
C ASP A 55 -8.01 -7.79 5.30
N LEU A 56 -7.14 -7.10 6.03
CA LEU A 56 -5.76 -6.81 5.62
C LEU A 56 -4.82 -6.87 6.83
N ALA A 57 -3.71 -7.56 6.69
CA ALA A 57 -2.60 -7.52 7.63
C ALA A 57 -1.38 -6.91 6.94
N VAL A 58 -0.88 -5.79 7.45
CA VAL A 58 0.31 -5.11 6.91
C VAL A 58 1.55 -5.71 7.55
N PRO A 59 2.46 -6.36 6.80
CA PRO A 59 3.69 -6.93 7.33
C PRO A 59 4.58 -5.84 7.96
N GLN A 60 5.07 -6.09 9.17
CA GLN A 60 5.96 -5.16 9.87
C GLN A 60 7.31 -5.05 9.16
N GLY A 61 7.87 -3.85 9.10
CA GLY A 61 9.17 -3.60 8.50
C GLY A 61 9.24 -3.79 6.99
N ALA A 62 8.10 -3.93 6.32
CA ALA A 62 7.99 -4.14 4.88
C ALA A 62 7.37 -2.93 4.17
N VAL A 63 7.63 -2.81 2.88
CA VAL A 63 6.92 -1.90 1.97
C VAL A 63 5.74 -2.63 1.36
N THR A 64 4.54 -2.29 1.82
CA THR A 64 3.27 -2.79 1.26
C THR A 64 2.75 -1.79 0.23
N VAL A 65 2.48 -2.26 -0.99
CA VAL A 65 1.92 -1.40 -2.03
C VAL A 65 0.53 -1.87 -2.41
N ILE A 66 -0.43 -0.94 -2.37
CA ILE A 66 -1.82 -1.17 -2.77
C ILE A 66 -1.99 -0.69 -4.21
N VAL A 67 -2.42 -1.58 -5.10
CA VAL A 67 -2.69 -1.31 -6.52
C VAL A 67 -4.12 -1.65 -6.89
N GLY A 68 -4.59 -1.14 -8.02
CA GLY A 68 -5.93 -1.42 -8.56
C GLY A 68 -6.46 -0.28 -9.41
N PRO A 69 -7.60 -0.47 -10.09
CA PRO A 69 -8.21 0.56 -10.94
C PRO A 69 -8.59 1.82 -10.17
N ASN A 70 -8.81 2.92 -10.88
CA ASN A 70 -9.31 4.14 -10.27
C ASN A 70 -10.67 3.89 -9.61
N ALA A 71 -10.91 4.58 -8.50
CA ALA A 71 -12.14 4.50 -7.70
C ALA A 71 -12.46 3.10 -7.11
N CYS A 72 -11.50 2.15 -7.06
CA CYS A 72 -11.72 0.83 -6.44
C CYS A 72 -11.63 0.82 -4.91
N GLY A 73 -11.30 1.96 -4.26
CA GLY A 73 -11.28 2.08 -2.80
C GLY A 73 -9.90 2.17 -2.15
N LYS A 74 -8.79 2.24 -2.91
CA LYS A 74 -7.41 2.29 -2.36
C LYS A 74 -7.19 3.44 -1.37
N SER A 75 -7.42 4.68 -1.80
CA SER A 75 -7.26 5.87 -0.94
C SER A 75 -8.28 5.87 0.21
N THR A 76 -9.47 5.30 0.00
CA THR A 76 -10.47 5.13 1.06
C THR A 76 -9.96 4.18 2.15
N LEU A 77 -9.37 3.05 1.75
CA LEU A 77 -8.72 2.12 2.67
C LEU A 77 -7.56 2.80 3.41
N LEU A 78 -6.66 3.48 2.68
CA LEU A 78 -5.51 4.16 3.29
C LEU A 78 -5.95 5.23 4.31
N ARG A 79 -7.00 6.01 4.01
CA ARG A 79 -7.59 6.99 4.96
C ARG A 79 -8.15 6.33 6.21
N ALA A 80 -8.76 5.15 6.09
CA ALA A 80 -9.25 4.41 7.26
C ALA A 80 -8.07 3.87 8.07
N LEU A 81 -7.02 3.34 7.44
CA LEU A 81 -5.78 2.90 8.11
C LEU A 81 -5.09 4.06 8.86
N GLY A 82 -5.17 5.29 8.35
CA GLY A 82 -4.68 6.52 8.97
C GLY A 82 -5.66 7.20 9.94
N ARG A 83 -6.83 6.57 10.24
CA ARG A 83 -7.91 7.15 11.07
C ARG A 83 -8.49 8.47 10.55
N LEU A 84 -8.36 8.76 9.25
CA LEU A 84 -9.04 9.91 8.61
C LEU A 84 -10.47 9.59 8.18
N LEU A 85 -10.80 8.30 8.06
CA LEU A 85 -12.15 7.82 7.76
C LEU A 85 -12.55 6.79 8.80
N LYS A 86 -13.68 7.02 9.47
CA LYS A 86 -14.22 6.09 10.45
C LYS A 86 -14.92 4.92 9.73
N PRO A 87 -14.61 3.66 10.09
CA PRO A 87 -15.31 2.51 9.56
C PRO A 87 -16.80 2.51 9.92
N ARG A 88 -17.64 2.06 8.97
CA ARG A 88 -19.06 1.77 9.24
C ARG A 88 -19.23 0.46 10.02
N HIS A 89 -18.43 -0.55 9.65
CA HIS A 89 -18.31 -1.84 10.34
C HIS A 89 -16.86 -2.30 10.34
N GLY A 90 -16.55 -3.22 11.25
CA GLY A 90 -15.19 -3.70 11.44
C GLY A 90 -14.31 -2.71 12.18
N ALA A 91 -13.02 -2.98 12.23
CA ALA A 91 -12.05 -2.14 12.93
C ALA A 91 -10.68 -2.12 12.24
N VAL A 92 -9.95 -1.03 12.42
CA VAL A 92 -8.51 -0.96 12.15
C VAL A 92 -7.78 -1.11 13.48
N LEU A 93 -6.78 -1.97 13.50
CA LEU A 93 -5.97 -2.29 14.67
C LEU A 93 -4.54 -1.77 14.48
N LEU A 94 -4.01 -1.10 15.48
CA LEU A 94 -2.59 -0.75 15.62
C LEU A 94 -2.03 -1.46 16.84
N ASP A 95 -1.02 -2.30 16.66
CA ASP A 95 -0.44 -3.13 17.72
C ASP A 95 -1.52 -3.92 18.51
N GLY A 96 -2.51 -4.46 17.79
CA GLY A 96 -3.61 -5.24 18.35
C GLY A 96 -4.74 -4.42 19.01
N THR A 97 -4.60 -3.09 19.11
CA THR A 97 -5.61 -2.20 19.71
C THR A 97 -6.38 -1.45 18.62
N GLU A 98 -7.71 -1.38 18.73
CA GLU A 98 -8.55 -0.61 17.82
C GLU A 98 -8.15 0.87 17.81
N LEU A 99 -7.95 1.45 16.61
CA LEU A 99 -7.53 2.86 16.45
C LEU A 99 -8.47 3.85 17.17
N ASP A 100 -9.75 3.54 17.24
CA ASP A 100 -10.75 4.41 17.89
C ASP A 100 -10.53 4.50 19.42
N ARG A 101 -9.84 3.53 20.02
CA ARG A 101 -9.51 3.50 21.45
C ARG A 101 -8.17 4.16 21.78
N ILE A 102 -7.36 4.49 20.76
CA ILE A 102 -6.05 5.10 20.95
C ILE A 102 -6.17 6.63 20.89
N PRO A 103 -5.59 7.39 21.84
CA PRO A 103 -5.57 8.84 21.77
C PRO A 103 -4.95 9.36 20.45
N THR A 104 -5.56 10.37 19.82
CA THR A 104 -5.13 10.91 18.52
C THR A 104 -3.65 11.27 18.49
N LYS A 105 -3.12 11.87 19.57
CA LYS A 105 -1.70 12.21 19.69
C LYS A 105 -0.79 10.99 19.62
N LYS A 106 -1.17 9.88 20.25
CA LYS A 106 -0.40 8.63 20.20
C LYS A 106 -0.40 8.02 18.80
N ILE A 107 -1.55 8.05 18.09
CA ILE A 107 -1.61 7.61 16.70
C ILE A 107 -0.67 8.47 15.85
N ALA A 108 -0.74 9.80 15.97
CA ALA A 108 0.11 10.70 15.22
C ALA A 108 1.61 10.56 15.54
N GLN A 109 1.99 9.99 16.69
CA GLN A 109 3.37 9.63 17.01
C GLN A 109 3.81 8.27 16.43
N SER A 110 2.88 7.44 15.99
CA SER A 110 3.15 6.09 15.47
C SER A 110 2.94 5.99 13.97
N VAL A 111 2.00 6.78 13.42
CA VAL A 111 1.55 6.71 12.03
C VAL A 111 1.72 8.08 11.37
N GLY A 112 2.62 8.18 10.41
CA GLY A 112 2.75 9.32 9.51
C GLY A 112 1.85 9.12 8.28
N LEU A 113 1.25 10.19 7.79
CA LEU A 113 0.39 10.15 6.62
C LEU A 113 0.73 11.27 5.65
N LEU A 114 0.94 10.90 4.39
CA LEU A 114 0.98 11.81 3.25
C LEU A 114 -0.29 11.61 2.41
N PRO A 115 -1.24 12.56 2.41
CA PRO A 115 -2.44 12.47 1.59
C PRO A 115 -2.14 12.78 0.12
N GLN A 116 -3.00 12.36 -0.79
CA GLN A 116 -2.89 12.57 -2.24
C GLN A 116 -2.80 14.04 -2.63
N THR A 117 -3.59 14.89 -1.99
CA THR A 117 -3.63 16.34 -2.26
C THR A 117 -3.47 17.11 -0.96
N PRO A 118 -2.23 17.27 -0.49
CA PRO A 118 -1.97 18.02 0.73
C PRO A 118 -2.13 19.52 0.48
N VAL A 119 -2.69 20.24 1.46
CA VAL A 119 -2.93 21.70 1.40
C VAL A 119 -2.01 22.38 2.40
N ALA A 120 -1.19 23.32 1.91
CA ALA A 120 -0.39 24.20 2.75
C ALA A 120 -1.13 25.53 3.00
N PRO A 121 -0.95 26.19 4.15
CA PRO A 121 -1.32 27.57 4.32
C PRO A 121 -0.61 28.47 3.31
N GLU A 122 -1.24 29.58 2.95
CA GLU A 122 -0.64 30.59 2.08
C GLU A 122 0.68 31.13 2.67
N ALA A 123 1.65 31.35 1.79
CA ALA A 123 2.98 31.92 2.10
C ALA A 123 3.76 31.17 3.20
N ILE A 124 3.42 29.94 3.55
CA ILE A 124 4.22 29.15 4.50
C ILE A 124 5.55 28.79 3.89
N THR A 125 6.65 28.95 4.65
CA THR A 125 7.98 28.52 4.19
C THR A 125 8.13 27.00 4.24
N VAL A 126 9.10 26.47 3.49
CA VAL A 126 9.44 25.05 3.51
C VAL A 126 9.80 24.60 4.93
N ALA A 127 10.67 25.35 5.63
CA ALA A 127 11.09 25.04 7.00
C ALA A 127 9.91 25.00 7.96
N ASP A 128 8.99 25.98 7.87
CA ASP A 128 7.81 26.03 8.72
C ASP A 128 6.84 24.86 8.43
N LEU A 129 6.66 24.50 7.16
CA LEU A 129 5.81 23.36 6.81
C LEU A 129 6.38 22.05 7.32
N VAL A 130 7.69 21.81 7.12
CA VAL A 130 8.37 20.59 7.61
C VAL A 130 8.32 20.53 9.14
N SER A 131 8.49 21.66 9.82
CA SER A 131 8.41 21.77 11.28
C SER A 131 7.04 21.35 11.84
N ARG A 132 5.96 21.46 11.07
CA ARG A 132 4.63 20.97 11.49
C ARG A 132 4.59 19.46 11.70
N GLY A 133 5.49 18.69 11.06
CA GLY A 133 5.66 17.28 11.33
C GLY A 133 6.00 16.98 12.80
N ARG A 134 6.57 17.95 13.53
CA ARG A 134 6.93 17.80 14.96
C ARG A 134 5.75 18.04 15.93
N GLN A 135 4.61 18.56 15.47
CA GLN A 135 3.47 18.87 16.34
C GLN A 135 3.02 17.71 17.26
N PRO A 136 2.99 16.45 16.83
CA PRO A 136 2.64 15.35 17.71
C PRO A 136 3.61 15.13 18.89
N HIS A 137 4.87 15.56 18.76
CA HIS A 137 5.90 15.43 19.78
C HIS A 137 5.92 16.60 20.76
N GLN A 138 5.35 17.74 20.38
CA GLN A 138 5.27 18.92 21.22
C GLN A 138 4.24 18.76 22.34
N SER A 139 4.46 19.44 23.45
CA SER A 139 3.50 19.54 24.55
C SER A 139 3.26 21.00 24.92
N TRP A 140 2.19 21.28 25.67
CA TRP A 140 1.88 22.63 26.19
C TRP A 140 3.08 23.33 26.84
N TRP A 141 3.96 22.52 27.54
CA TRP A 141 5.09 23.01 28.31
C TRP A 141 6.42 22.97 27.53
N ARG A 142 6.48 22.24 26.42
CA ARG A 142 7.69 22.01 25.63
C ARG A 142 7.37 22.26 24.16
N GLN A 143 7.58 23.52 23.74
CA GLN A 143 7.20 23.96 22.39
C GLN A 143 8.19 23.48 21.32
N TRP A 144 9.50 23.69 21.51
CA TRP A 144 10.53 23.33 20.52
C TRP A 144 11.77 22.83 21.25
N SER A 145 12.44 21.82 20.70
CA SER A 145 13.64 21.21 21.27
C SER A 145 14.72 21.01 20.21
N GLU A 146 15.99 20.82 20.65
CA GLU A 146 17.08 20.45 19.74
C GLU A 146 16.81 19.15 18.99
N THR A 147 16.01 18.23 19.56
CA THR A 147 15.59 17.00 18.87
C THR A 147 14.65 17.31 17.74
N ASP A 148 13.74 18.29 17.91
CA ASP A 148 12.84 18.73 16.85
C ASP A 148 13.60 19.41 15.72
N GLU A 149 14.56 20.27 16.05
CA GLU A 149 15.45 20.93 15.08
C GLU A 149 16.23 19.91 14.25
N ARG A 150 16.84 18.93 14.91
CA ARG A 150 17.58 17.86 14.23
C ARG A 150 16.68 17.03 13.33
N ALA A 151 15.47 16.66 13.78
CA ALA A 151 14.53 15.87 13.00
C ALA A 151 14.09 16.62 11.72
N VAL A 152 13.84 17.93 11.81
CA VAL A 152 13.47 18.78 10.67
C VAL A 152 14.66 18.91 9.70
N THR A 153 15.86 19.21 10.21
CA THR A 153 17.08 19.34 9.40
C THR A 153 17.41 18.04 8.67
N ASP A 154 17.36 16.89 9.36
CA ASP A 154 17.58 15.56 8.76
C ASP A 154 16.52 15.23 7.69
N ALA A 155 15.27 15.52 7.96
CA ALA A 155 14.20 15.31 7.00
C ALA A 155 14.36 16.14 5.73
N MET A 156 14.71 17.42 5.86
CA MET A 156 14.97 18.32 4.73
C MET A 156 16.20 17.90 3.92
N ALA A 157 17.27 17.46 4.58
CA ALA A 157 18.48 16.98 3.92
C ALA A 157 18.20 15.70 3.12
N ARG A 158 17.48 14.73 3.69
CA ARG A 158 17.12 13.45 3.03
C ARG A 158 16.24 13.63 1.80
N THR A 159 15.44 14.68 1.77
CA THR A 159 14.53 14.97 0.63
C THR A 159 15.09 16.02 -0.35
N ASP A 160 16.34 16.43 -0.14
CA ASP A 160 17.02 17.45 -0.96
C ASP A 160 16.22 18.76 -1.10
N VAL A 161 15.70 19.25 0.04
CA VAL A 161 14.96 20.53 0.09
C VAL A 161 15.58 21.56 1.03
N SER A 162 16.76 21.29 1.61
CA SER A 162 17.43 22.20 2.55
C SER A 162 17.71 23.58 1.95
N ALA A 163 18.10 23.63 0.67
CA ALA A 163 18.36 24.89 -0.04
C ALA A 163 17.09 25.74 -0.28
N LEU A 164 15.91 25.16 -0.03
CA LEU A 164 14.61 25.79 -0.24
C LEU A 164 13.97 26.24 1.07
N ALA A 165 14.65 26.13 2.22
CA ALA A 165 14.12 26.30 3.57
C ALA A 165 13.25 27.57 3.74
N ASP A 166 13.74 28.69 3.26
CA ASP A 166 13.11 30.01 3.42
C ASP A 166 12.13 30.34 2.28
N ARG A 167 11.98 29.46 1.27
CA ARG A 167 11.08 29.73 0.16
C ARG A 167 9.63 29.40 0.52
N PRO A 168 8.65 30.19 0.07
CA PRO A 168 7.24 29.86 0.13
C PRO A 168 6.93 28.57 -0.65
N VAL A 169 6.11 27.67 -0.08
CA VAL A 169 5.78 26.37 -0.67
C VAL A 169 4.97 26.50 -1.97
N ASP A 170 4.19 27.55 -2.10
CA ASP A 170 3.39 27.87 -3.29
C ASP A 170 4.24 28.29 -4.51
N GLU A 171 5.46 28.78 -4.29
CA GLU A 171 6.42 29.10 -5.35
C GLU A 171 7.22 27.90 -5.89
N LEU A 172 7.06 26.71 -5.29
CA LEU A 172 7.82 25.51 -5.65
C LEU A 172 7.22 24.81 -6.87
N SER A 173 8.11 24.13 -7.64
CA SER A 173 7.65 23.16 -8.64
C SER A 173 6.88 22.01 -8.01
N GLY A 174 6.08 21.26 -8.79
CA GLY A 174 5.33 20.11 -8.30
C GLY A 174 6.21 19.08 -7.60
N GLY A 175 7.37 18.75 -8.19
CA GLY A 175 8.33 17.80 -7.61
C GLY A 175 8.98 18.32 -6.33
N GLN A 176 9.38 19.59 -6.30
CA GLN A 176 9.91 20.21 -5.07
C GLN A 176 8.86 20.21 -3.97
N ARG A 177 7.64 20.59 -4.27
CA ARG A 177 6.52 20.59 -3.31
C ARG A 177 6.26 19.19 -2.76
N GLN A 178 6.27 18.17 -3.60
CA GLN A 178 6.09 16.77 -3.16
C GLN A 178 7.21 16.35 -2.20
N ARG A 179 8.47 16.67 -2.49
CA ARG A 179 9.61 16.38 -1.59
C ARG A 179 9.48 17.10 -0.24
N VAL A 180 8.96 18.32 -0.21
CA VAL A 180 8.68 19.05 1.04
C VAL A 180 7.62 18.37 1.89
N TRP A 181 6.54 17.87 1.27
CA TRP A 181 5.51 17.11 1.99
C TRP A 181 6.04 15.78 2.54
N ILE A 182 6.91 15.11 1.78
CA ILE A 182 7.60 13.92 2.27
C ILE A 182 8.51 14.29 3.44
N ALA A 183 9.26 15.39 3.35
CA ALA A 183 10.08 15.90 4.46
C ALA A 183 9.25 16.12 5.73
N MET A 184 8.07 16.73 5.62
CA MET A 184 7.15 16.91 6.75
C MET A 184 6.73 15.57 7.37
N ALA A 185 6.37 14.60 6.53
CA ALA A 185 6.00 13.25 7.01
C ALA A 185 7.20 12.53 7.67
N LEU A 186 8.43 12.74 7.16
CA LEU A 186 9.65 12.19 7.75
C LEU A 186 10.04 12.85 9.06
N ALA A 187 9.87 14.17 9.18
CA ALA A 187 10.12 14.92 10.39
C ALA A 187 9.24 14.46 11.57
N GLN A 188 8.11 13.84 11.28
CA GLN A 188 7.23 13.22 12.28
C GLN A 188 7.89 12.01 12.97
N GLU A 189 8.94 11.38 12.38
CA GLU A 189 9.69 10.24 12.92
C GLU A 189 8.82 9.07 13.38
N THR A 190 7.82 8.73 12.59
CA THR A 190 6.93 7.59 12.87
C THR A 190 7.50 6.27 12.35
N ASP A 191 7.19 5.16 13.03
CA ASP A 191 7.56 3.81 12.60
C ASP A 191 6.74 3.30 11.42
N LEU A 192 5.55 3.87 11.22
CA LEU A 192 4.62 3.51 10.17
C LEU A 192 4.31 4.72 9.31
N LEU A 193 4.43 4.57 7.98
CA LEU A 193 4.23 5.63 7.00
C LEU A 193 3.17 5.21 5.98
N LEU A 194 2.13 6.01 5.83
CA LEU A 194 1.05 5.84 4.86
C LEU A 194 1.19 6.90 3.77
N LEU A 195 1.30 6.47 2.51
CA LEU A 195 1.53 7.34 1.35
C LEU A 195 0.41 7.15 0.32
N ASP A 196 -0.41 8.18 0.13
CA ASP A 196 -1.49 8.16 -0.87
C ASP A 196 -1.00 8.79 -2.17
N GLU A 197 -0.61 7.94 -3.13
CA GLU A 197 -0.12 8.33 -4.47
C GLU A 197 1.06 9.32 -4.43
N PRO A 198 2.18 8.98 -3.76
CA PRO A 198 3.27 9.93 -3.54
C PRO A 198 4.00 10.33 -4.83
N THR A 199 3.76 9.66 -5.94
CA THR A 199 4.41 9.89 -7.24
C THR A 199 3.53 10.63 -8.26
N THR A 200 2.30 10.99 -7.89
CA THR A 200 1.37 11.70 -8.77
C THR A 200 1.89 13.10 -9.12
N TYR A 201 1.74 13.52 -10.38
CA TYR A 201 2.23 14.79 -10.94
C TYR A 201 3.77 14.94 -11.03
N LEU A 202 4.53 13.87 -10.81
CA LEU A 202 5.98 13.86 -10.96
C LEU A 202 6.37 13.27 -12.32
N ASP A 203 7.46 13.78 -12.90
CA ASP A 203 8.13 13.11 -14.02
C ASP A 203 8.81 11.82 -13.58
N ILE A 204 9.22 10.99 -14.52
CA ILE A 204 9.78 9.66 -14.26
C ILE A 204 10.99 9.70 -13.31
N ALA A 205 11.89 10.69 -13.47
CA ALA A 205 13.09 10.80 -12.65
C ALA A 205 12.71 11.06 -11.18
N HIS A 206 11.84 12.03 -10.95
CA HIS A 206 11.38 12.35 -9.59
C HIS A 206 10.52 11.25 -8.96
N GLN A 207 9.75 10.49 -9.76
CA GLN A 207 9.02 9.31 -9.25
C GLN A 207 9.99 8.27 -8.69
N VAL A 208 11.07 7.98 -9.44
CA VAL A 208 12.11 7.02 -9.00
C VAL A 208 12.80 7.53 -7.74
N GLU A 209 13.22 8.81 -7.69
CA GLU A 209 13.84 9.41 -6.50
C GLU A 209 12.97 9.27 -5.23
N VAL A 210 11.67 9.52 -5.35
CA VAL A 210 10.72 9.39 -4.23
C VAL A 210 10.58 7.95 -3.78
N LEU A 211 10.49 7.01 -4.71
CA LEU A 211 10.35 5.59 -4.37
C LEU A 211 11.64 5.00 -3.82
N ASP A 212 12.80 5.42 -4.33
CA ASP A 212 14.12 5.06 -3.80
C ASP A 212 14.28 5.59 -2.38
N LEU A 213 13.88 6.84 -2.10
CA LEU A 213 13.86 7.39 -0.75
C LEU A 213 12.97 6.57 0.20
N VAL A 214 11.76 6.20 -0.22
CA VAL A 214 10.86 5.34 0.57
C VAL A 214 11.52 4.00 0.87
N ARG A 215 12.17 3.38 -0.12
CA ARG A 215 12.89 2.11 0.04
C ARG A 215 14.08 2.24 0.99
N GLN A 216 14.86 3.31 0.85
CA GLN A 216 15.97 3.61 1.75
C GLN A 216 15.53 3.76 3.20
N LEU A 217 14.43 4.49 3.45
CA LEU A 217 13.87 4.68 4.79
C LEU A 217 13.39 3.38 5.42
N ASN A 218 12.77 2.50 4.62
CA ASN A 218 12.40 1.18 5.06
C ASN A 218 13.64 0.36 5.45
N HIS A 219 14.65 0.33 4.58
CA HIS A 219 15.85 -0.48 4.76
C HIS A 219 16.72 0.00 5.95
N GLU A 220 16.93 1.33 6.10
CA GLU A 220 17.80 1.88 7.15
C GLU A 220 17.20 1.80 8.55
N ARG A 221 15.88 1.97 8.67
CA ARG A 221 15.21 2.10 9.97
C ARG A 221 14.17 1.02 10.25
N GLY A 222 13.99 0.06 9.35
CA GLY A 222 12.98 -0.99 9.48
C GLY A 222 11.54 -0.43 9.52
N ARG A 223 11.30 0.74 8.93
CA ARG A 223 9.97 1.38 8.93
C ARG A 223 8.98 0.55 8.12
N THR A 224 7.79 0.41 8.62
CA THR A 224 6.66 -0.15 7.86
C THR A 224 6.08 0.94 6.96
N VAL A 225 5.95 0.65 5.67
CA VAL A 225 5.37 1.60 4.70
C VAL A 225 4.17 0.96 4.04
N VAL A 226 3.08 1.73 3.91
CA VAL A 226 1.94 1.39 3.06
C VAL A 226 1.77 2.50 2.03
N ALA A 227 1.93 2.18 0.76
CA ALA A 227 1.79 3.15 -0.33
C ALA A 227 0.68 2.74 -1.30
N VAL A 228 -0.08 3.69 -1.79
CA VAL A 228 -0.94 3.52 -2.96
C VAL A 228 -0.17 3.96 -4.19
N LEU A 229 -0.04 3.08 -5.18
CA LEU A 229 0.59 3.42 -6.46
C LEU A 229 -0.37 3.11 -7.62
N HIS A 230 -0.22 3.86 -8.72
CA HIS A 230 -0.97 3.62 -9.96
C HIS A 230 -0.21 2.72 -10.94
N ASP A 231 1.11 2.85 -10.98
CA ASP A 231 1.97 2.08 -11.88
C ASP A 231 2.28 0.72 -11.27
N LEU A 232 1.83 -0.36 -11.95
CA LEU A 232 2.01 -1.73 -11.48
C LEU A 232 3.47 -2.18 -11.57
N ASN A 233 4.25 -1.66 -12.52
CA ASN A 233 5.66 -1.98 -12.65
C ASN A 233 6.48 -1.34 -11.53
N GLN A 234 6.18 -0.07 -11.19
CA GLN A 234 6.76 0.56 -9.99
C GLN A 234 6.34 -0.18 -8.71
N ALA A 235 5.07 -0.56 -8.59
CA ALA A 235 4.60 -1.32 -7.45
C ALA A 235 5.33 -2.66 -7.30
N ALA A 236 5.49 -3.41 -8.39
CA ALA A 236 6.23 -4.67 -8.39
C ALA A 236 7.72 -4.53 -8.07
N ARG A 237 8.32 -3.40 -8.46
CA ARG A 237 9.75 -3.12 -8.24
C ARG A 237 10.05 -2.72 -6.78
N TYR A 238 9.16 -1.98 -6.14
CA TYR A 238 9.43 -1.36 -4.84
C TYR A 238 8.75 -2.07 -3.66
N ALA A 239 7.72 -2.89 -3.89
CA ALA A 239 7.02 -3.59 -2.82
C ALA A 239 7.75 -4.86 -2.35
N ASP A 240 7.67 -5.11 -1.03
CA ASP A 240 7.89 -6.43 -0.45
C ASP A 240 6.57 -7.21 -0.40
N HIS A 241 5.45 -6.51 -0.22
CA HIS A 241 4.10 -7.04 -0.18
C HIS A 241 3.17 -6.22 -1.08
N LEU A 242 2.49 -6.86 -2.01
CA LEU A 242 1.57 -6.23 -2.95
C LEU A 242 0.14 -6.62 -2.61
N VAL A 243 -0.76 -5.64 -2.62
CA VAL A 243 -2.21 -5.82 -2.39
C VAL A 243 -2.95 -5.31 -3.61
N ALA A 244 -3.56 -6.21 -4.38
CA ALA A 244 -4.35 -5.87 -5.55
C ALA A 244 -5.83 -5.74 -5.18
N MET A 245 -6.42 -4.56 -5.43
CA MET A 245 -7.81 -4.26 -5.13
C MET A 245 -8.65 -4.08 -6.39
N LYS A 246 -9.90 -4.57 -6.34
CA LYS A 246 -10.94 -4.31 -7.35
C LYS A 246 -12.30 -4.18 -6.67
N ALA A 247 -13.05 -3.15 -7.04
CA ALA A 247 -14.42 -2.93 -6.55
C ALA A 247 -14.59 -3.09 -5.02
N GLY A 248 -13.68 -2.47 -4.24
CA GLY A 248 -13.73 -2.46 -2.79
C GLY A 248 -13.25 -3.74 -2.10
N LYS A 249 -12.72 -4.71 -2.82
CA LYS A 249 -12.24 -6.00 -2.30
C LYS A 249 -10.76 -6.22 -2.64
N ILE A 250 -10.07 -6.98 -1.81
CA ILE A 250 -8.75 -7.52 -2.13
C ILE A 250 -8.95 -8.75 -3.03
N VAL A 251 -8.37 -8.72 -4.22
CA VAL A 251 -8.39 -9.84 -5.20
C VAL A 251 -7.20 -10.76 -4.97
N ALA A 252 -6.02 -10.18 -4.72
CA ALA A 252 -4.81 -10.93 -4.44
C ALA A 252 -3.89 -10.12 -3.52
N GLN A 253 -3.08 -10.83 -2.72
CA GLN A 253 -2.03 -10.22 -1.90
C GLN A 253 -0.89 -11.23 -1.69
N GLY A 254 0.34 -10.73 -1.61
CA GLY A 254 1.55 -11.54 -1.45
C GLY A 254 2.78 -10.82 -1.94
N SER A 255 3.88 -11.55 -2.16
CA SER A 255 5.05 -10.97 -2.83
C SER A 255 4.71 -10.55 -4.26
N PRO A 256 5.38 -9.54 -4.84
CA PRO A 256 5.17 -9.16 -6.24
C PRO A 256 5.33 -10.32 -7.21
N ALA A 257 6.32 -11.21 -6.97
CA ALA A 257 6.61 -12.36 -7.82
C ALA A 257 5.45 -13.39 -7.86
N GLU A 258 4.74 -13.56 -6.75
CA GLU A 258 3.58 -14.45 -6.65
C GLU A 258 2.31 -13.81 -7.15
N THR A 259 2.19 -12.48 -6.97
CA THR A 259 0.93 -11.76 -7.16
C THR A 259 0.78 -11.21 -8.57
N VAL A 260 1.88 -10.65 -9.17
CA VAL A 260 1.80 -9.99 -10.48
C VAL A 260 1.89 -11.02 -11.59
N THR A 261 0.73 -11.49 -12.04
CA THR A 261 0.58 -12.45 -13.14
C THR A 261 -0.26 -11.85 -14.27
N ALA A 262 -0.16 -12.40 -15.48
CA ALA A 262 -0.99 -11.96 -16.62
C ALA A 262 -2.50 -12.10 -16.32
N ASP A 263 -2.88 -13.15 -15.57
CA ASP A 263 -4.28 -13.37 -15.17
C ASP A 263 -4.76 -12.31 -14.19
N LEU A 264 -3.93 -11.95 -13.17
CA LEU A 264 -4.26 -10.85 -12.27
C LEU A 264 -4.42 -9.53 -13.03
N VAL A 265 -3.51 -9.23 -13.97
CA VAL A 265 -3.59 -7.99 -14.75
C VAL A 265 -4.88 -7.96 -15.58
N ARG A 266 -5.24 -9.07 -16.20
CA ARG A 266 -6.52 -9.19 -16.94
C ARG A 266 -7.71 -9.04 -16.00
N GLU A 267 -7.72 -9.73 -14.87
CA GLU A 267 -8.81 -9.69 -13.91
C GLU A 267 -9.00 -8.29 -13.31
N VAL A 268 -7.92 -7.68 -12.81
CA VAL A 268 -8.00 -6.42 -12.06
C VAL A 268 -8.11 -5.22 -12.99
N PHE A 269 -7.28 -5.16 -14.05
CA PHE A 269 -7.16 -3.99 -14.92
C PHE A 269 -7.85 -4.15 -16.28
N GLY A 270 -8.32 -5.36 -16.64
CA GLY A 270 -8.93 -5.63 -17.92
C GLY A 270 -7.96 -5.56 -19.10
N LEU A 271 -6.67 -5.77 -18.84
CA LEU A 271 -5.60 -5.62 -19.83
C LEU A 271 -4.94 -6.97 -20.12
N ASP A 272 -4.92 -7.37 -21.39
CA ASP A 272 -4.09 -8.49 -21.82
C ASP A 272 -2.61 -8.08 -21.79
N SER A 273 -1.79 -8.89 -21.15
CA SER A 273 -0.39 -8.59 -20.91
C SER A 273 0.47 -9.84 -20.87
N VAL A 274 1.78 -9.63 -21.06
CA VAL A 274 2.81 -10.61 -20.76
C VAL A 274 3.58 -10.10 -19.55
N VAL A 275 3.91 -10.98 -18.62
CA VAL A 275 4.74 -10.65 -17.47
C VAL A 275 6.11 -11.29 -17.68
N VAL A 276 7.15 -10.44 -17.66
CA VAL A 276 8.55 -10.86 -17.84
C VAL A 276 9.39 -10.36 -16.67
N PRO A 277 10.56 -10.94 -16.39
CA PRO A 277 11.46 -10.36 -15.40
C PRO A 277 11.99 -8.99 -15.86
N ASP A 278 12.00 -8.01 -14.97
CA ASP A 278 12.70 -6.73 -15.17
C ASP A 278 14.21 -7.02 -15.31
N PRO A 279 14.87 -6.55 -16.38
CA PRO A 279 16.29 -6.87 -16.63
C PRO A 279 17.25 -6.26 -15.61
N VAL A 280 16.81 -5.29 -14.79
CA VAL A 280 17.62 -4.60 -13.78
C VAL A 280 17.40 -5.20 -12.40
N THR A 281 16.14 -5.42 -12.01
CA THR A 281 15.77 -5.82 -10.64
C THR A 281 15.33 -7.27 -10.53
N GLY A 282 14.96 -7.92 -11.64
CA GLY A 282 14.34 -9.24 -11.65
C GLY A 282 12.87 -9.27 -11.20
N SER A 283 12.32 -8.13 -10.76
CA SER A 283 10.90 -8.03 -10.37
C SER A 283 9.97 -8.24 -11.58
N PRO A 284 8.71 -8.62 -11.38
CA PRO A 284 7.76 -8.74 -12.47
C PRO A 284 7.58 -7.42 -13.23
N LEU A 285 7.70 -7.46 -14.56
CA LEU A 285 7.47 -6.35 -15.47
C LEU A 285 6.27 -6.70 -16.36
N VAL A 286 5.22 -5.91 -16.26
CA VAL A 286 4.00 -6.06 -17.07
C VAL A 286 4.17 -5.34 -18.39
N VAL A 287 4.09 -6.09 -19.48
CA VAL A 287 4.16 -5.58 -20.86
C VAL A 287 2.78 -5.77 -21.48
N PRO A 288 2.10 -4.69 -21.96
CA PRO A 288 0.82 -4.81 -22.65
C PRO A 288 0.91 -5.73 -23.88
N GLY A 289 -0.02 -6.69 -23.97
CA GLY A 289 -0.01 -7.72 -25.01
C GLY A 289 -0.64 -7.30 -26.33
N THR A 290 -1.38 -6.18 -26.37
CA THR A 290 -2.04 -5.68 -27.59
C THR A 290 -1.13 -4.67 -28.32
N PRO A 291 -0.51 -5.06 -29.45
CA PRO A 291 0.20 -4.07 -30.26
C PRO A 291 -0.82 -3.04 -30.81
N TRP A 292 -0.44 -1.76 -30.71
CA TRP A 292 -1.20 -0.72 -31.37
C TRP A 292 -1.29 -1.04 -32.89
N ARG A 293 -2.51 -1.21 -33.39
CA ARG A 293 -2.78 -1.33 -34.82
C ARG A 293 -3.37 0.01 -35.28
N PRO A 294 -2.71 0.71 -36.22
CA PRO A 294 -3.34 1.88 -36.83
C PRO A 294 -4.65 1.42 -37.48
N THR A 295 -5.78 1.98 -37.07
CA THR A 295 -7.04 1.84 -37.78
C THR A 295 -6.86 2.50 -39.15
N ASN A 296 -6.74 1.70 -40.21
CA ASN A 296 -6.76 2.21 -41.57
C ASN A 296 -8.23 2.15 -42.04
N PRO A 297 -8.96 3.29 -42.03
CA PRO A 297 -10.35 3.33 -42.40
C PRO A 297 -10.63 2.86 -43.84
N ALA A 298 -9.59 2.76 -44.67
CA ALA A 298 -9.69 2.27 -46.04
C ALA A 298 -9.62 0.73 -46.19
N ARG A 299 -9.21 -0.01 -45.12
CA ARG A 299 -9.15 -1.48 -45.15
C ARG A 299 -10.33 -2.14 -44.42
N ASP A 300 -11.03 -1.39 -43.55
CA ASP A 300 -12.15 -1.90 -42.74
C ASP A 300 -13.52 -1.54 -43.36
N ALA A 301 -13.56 -0.96 -44.57
CA ALA A 301 -14.78 -0.79 -45.32
C ALA A 301 -15.24 -2.18 -45.79
N PRO A 302 -16.48 -2.62 -45.48
CA PRO A 302 -17.03 -3.87 -46.04
C PRO A 302 -16.97 -3.75 -47.58
N ALA A 303 -16.40 -4.75 -48.23
CA ALA A 303 -16.48 -4.89 -49.69
C ALA A 303 -17.94 -4.85 -50.06
N SER A 304 -18.37 -3.77 -50.71
CA SER A 304 -19.68 -3.62 -51.29
C SER A 304 -19.86 -4.72 -52.33
N ALA A 305 -20.79 -5.64 -52.04
CA ALA A 305 -21.32 -6.64 -52.94
C ALA A 305 -22.11 -5.99 -54.06
#